data_ef8a889f27d3b922cd76b3efb09fdf7c
#
_entry.id   ef8a889f27d3b922cd76b3efb09fdf7c
#
_cell.length_a   1.000
_cell.length_b   1.000
_cell.length_c   1.000
_cell.angle_alpha   90.00
_cell.angle_beta   90.00
_cell.angle_gamma   90.00
#
_symmetry.space_group_name_H-M   'P 1'
#
loop_
_entity.id
_entity.type
_entity.pdbx_description
1 polymer ?
#
loop_
_entity_poly.entity_id
_entity_poly.type
_entity_poly.pdbx_seq_one_letter_code
_entity_poly.pdbx_strand_id
1 'polypeptide(L)'
;MIPMPGADYIYPNVTEVAQRSGLLERWHLAEPLGCTYIEIPADFIKNKTEVERTGQEIGSMLTRSSIEHLYEQDQNLPATLAYIMHTEPAIPRRDQHGRQVKAELRWWDPEWVAALGDMLLEIEDYLGVPPDIIEIHPGGRKNTPADIVSAMHTLVAAHWNAFGIEPLVLVENHKDQGISTAKQVQTLWTRLKEHRPEIAGLAGIALDPWYLHAVEGDEFIRSLTQIPQEALRAFHIHNDLMPPSRADPIPWSEVFSMIGDLPTRPCIKPVVYQKDRVAEAISFCNEMLAAPRVEYAGSPHQHS
;
A
#
# COMPACT_ATOMS: atom_id res chain seq x y z
N MET A 1 -6.04 -11.37 24.71
CA MET A 1 -6.81 -10.45 23.84
C MET A 1 -5.79 -9.53 23.20
N ILE A 2 -5.57 -9.63 21.88
CA ILE A 2 -4.66 -8.73 21.17
C ILE A 2 -5.36 -7.36 21.16
N PRO A 3 -4.71 -6.28 21.59
CA PRO A 3 -5.29 -4.95 21.54
C PRO A 3 -5.67 -4.63 20.09
N MET A 4 -6.88 -4.13 19.87
CA MET A 4 -7.28 -3.63 18.55
C MET A 4 -6.34 -2.51 18.10
N PRO A 5 -6.02 -2.41 16.80
CA PRO A 5 -5.30 -1.26 16.30
C PRO A 5 -6.03 0.03 16.68
N GLY A 6 -5.30 1.01 17.15
CA GLY A 6 -5.81 2.35 17.39
C GLY A 6 -5.46 3.29 16.24
N ALA A 7 -5.68 4.58 16.41
CA ALA A 7 -5.36 5.60 15.40
C ALA A 7 -3.88 5.62 14.97
N ASP A 8 -2.99 5.18 15.85
CA ASP A 8 -1.55 5.01 15.61
C ASP A 8 -1.19 3.92 14.56
N TYR A 9 -2.18 3.17 14.06
CA TYR A 9 -2.04 2.21 12.95
C TYR A 9 -2.84 2.63 11.71
N ILE A 10 -3.35 3.84 11.70
CA ILE A 10 -4.11 4.38 10.58
C ILE A 10 -3.21 5.31 9.77
N TYR A 11 -3.05 4.97 8.49
CA TYR A 11 -2.22 5.67 7.50
C TYR A 11 -3.13 6.31 6.45
N PRO A 12 -3.57 7.57 6.63
CA PRO A 12 -4.48 8.18 5.68
C PRO A 12 -3.81 8.43 4.33
N ASN A 13 -4.45 7.96 3.28
CA ASN A 13 -4.12 8.32 1.91
C ASN A 13 -5.14 9.32 1.36
N VAL A 14 -4.67 10.47 0.90
CA VAL A 14 -5.49 11.53 0.34
C VAL A 14 -5.04 11.80 -1.09
N THR A 15 -5.81 11.30 -2.05
CA THR A 15 -5.45 11.36 -3.48
C THR A 15 -5.30 12.80 -3.98
N GLU A 16 -6.12 13.75 -3.49
CA GLU A 16 -5.99 15.16 -3.83
C GLU A 16 -4.62 15.73 -3.42
N VAL A 17 -4.14 15.38 -2.24
CA VAL A 17 -2.85 15.84 -1.72
C VAL A 17 -1.70 15.16 -2.45
N ALA A 18 -1.84 13.85 -2.77
CA ALA A 18 -0.84 13.11 -3.52
C ALA A 18 -0.48 13.76 -4.87
N GLN A 19 -1.47 14.37 -5.52
CA GLN A 19 -1.27 15.02 -6.81
C GLN A 19 -0.49 16.34 -6.75
N ARG A 20 -0.37 16.94 -5.56
CA ARG A 20 0.23 18.25 -5.37
C ARG A 20 1.60 18.22 -4.73
N SER A 21 2.06 17.03 -4.34
CA SER A 21 3.23 16.86 -3.47
C SER A 21 3.10 17.61 -2.12
N GLY A 22 3.80 17.17 -1.12
CA GLY A 22 3.79 17.84 0.18
C GLY A 22 3.47 16.85 1.32
N LEU A 23 4.53 16.27 1.90
CA LEU A 23 4.42 15.42 3.09
C LEU A 23 3.89 16.23 4.28
N LEU A 24 4.30 17.48 4.37
CA LEU A 24 3.86 18.36 5.45
C LEU A 24 2.34 18.61 5.41
N GLU A 25 1.74 18.74 4.23
CA GLU A 25 0.28 18.84 4.09
C GLU A 25 -0.42 17.56 4.55
N ARG A 26 0.12 16.39 4.19
CA ARG A 26 -0.40 15.10 4.66
C ARG A 26 -0.27 14.96 6.16
N TRP A 27 0.86 15.35 6.71
CA TRP A 27 1.08 15.35 8.15
C TRP A 27 0.09 16.26 8.89
N HIS A 28 -0.12 17.48 8.42
CA HIS A 28 -1.08 18.42 9.01
C HIS A 28 -2.54 17.93 8.95
N LEU A 29 -2.86 17.01 8.03
CA LEU A 29 -4.16 16.34 8.00
C LEU A 29 -4.24 15.18 9.00
N ALA A 30 -3.16 14.45 9.19
CA ALA A 30 -3.11 13.22 9.98
C ALA A 30 -2.91 13.48 11.49
N GLU A 31 -1.98 14.37 11.85
CA GLU A 31 -1.61 14.64 13.25
C GLU A 31 -2.79 15.08 14.14
N PRO A 32 -3.65 16.06 13.73
CA PRO A 32 -4.79 16.48 14.53
C PRO A 32 -5.82 15.35 14.76
N LEU A 33 -5.78 14.30 13.95
CA LEU A 33 -6.68 13.14 14.04
C LEU A 33 -6.06 11.99 14.87
N GLY A 34 -4.90 12.24 15.49
CA GLY A 34 -4.20 11.27 16.32
C GLY A 34 -3.41 10.22 15.53
N CYS A 35 -3.22 10.41 14.21
CA CYS A 35 -2.40 9.52 13.40
C CYS A 35 -0.92 9.89 13.54
N THR A 36 -0.06 8.87 13.67
CA THR A 36 1.39 9.02 13.75
C THR A 36 2.10 8.58 12.46
N TYR A 37 1.34 8.19 11.46
CA TYR A 37 1.81 7.66 10.18
C TYR A 37 1.14 8.37 9.01
N ILE A 38 1.84 8.45 7.90
CA ILE A 38 1.30 8.96 6.63
C ILE A 38 1.70 8.05 5.47
N GLU A 39 0.99 8.17 4.35
CA GLU A 39 1.42 7.58 3.09
C GLU A 39 2.24 8.58 2.29
N ILE A 40 3.33 8.10 1.71
CA ILE A 40 4.18 8.85 0.77
C ILE A 40 4.02 8.23 -0.61
N PRO A 41 3.56 8.99 -1.61
CA PRO A 41 3.52 8.50 -2.98
C PRO A 41 4.93 8.50 -3.57
N ALA A 42 5.31 7.43 -4.23
CA ALA A 42 6.52 7.37 -5.04
C ALA A 42 6.21 7.64 -6.52
N ASP A 43 5.45 8.68 -6.80
CA ASP A 43 5.02 9.07 -8.15
C ASP A 43 6.08 9.88 -8.88
N PHE A 44 7.34 9.41 -8.89
CA PHE A 44 8.43 10.13 -9.52
C PHE A 44 8.36 10.04 -11.04
N ILE A 45 8.52 11.21 -11.65
CA ILE A 45 8.52 11.37 -13.09
C ILE A 45 9.95 11.62 -13.53
N LYS A 46 10.52 10.72 -14.35
CA LYS A 46 11.75 11.01 -15.06
C LYS A 46 11.58 12.22 -15.98
N ASN A 47 12.64 13.00 -16.11
CA ASN A 47 12.68 14.08 -17.08
C ASN A 47 12.39 13.51 -18.49
N LYS A 48 11.49 14.17 -19.25
CA LYS A 48 11.07 13.73 -20.58
C LYS A 48 12.26 13.51 -21.52
N THR A 49 13.22 14.43 -21.54
CA THR A 49 14.42 14.35 -22.37
C THR A 49 15.24 13.10 -22.02
N GLU A 50 15.31 12.75 -20.76
CA GLU A 50 16.04 11.59 -20.28
C GLU A 50 15.36 10.27 -20.67
N VAL A 51 14.03 10.22 -20.59
CA VAL A 51 13.25 9.05 -21.06
C VAL A 51 13.41 8.88 -22.56
N GLU A 52 13.37 9.97 -23.35
CA GLU A 52 13.59 9.93 -24.79
C GLU A 52 15.01 9.45 -25.15
N ARG A 53 16.02 9.83 -24.34
CA ARG A 53 17.41 9.45 -24.57
C ARG A 53 17.72 8.01 -24.16
N THR A 54 17.18 7.53 -23.05
CA THR A 54 17.54 6.22 -22.46
C THR A 54 16.51 5.13 -22.69
N GLY A 55 15.27 5.49 -23.02
CA GLY A 55 14.14 4.57 -23.07
C GLY A 55 13.67 4.06 -21.70
N GLN A 56 14.28 4.54 -20.61
CA GLN A 56 13.91 4.16 -19.25
C GLN A 56 12.87 5.11 -18.68
N GLU A 57 11.81 4.60 -18.12
CA GLU A 57 10.72 5.37 -17.52
C GLU A 57 10.96 5.67 -16.03
N ILE A 58 11.72 4.82 -15.35
CA ILE A 58 12.12 4.96 -13.93
C ILE A 58 13.60 4.63 -13.74
N GLY A 59 14.15 4.94 -12.60
CA GLY A 59 15.51 4.54 -12.20
C GLY A 59 16.38 5.69 -11.70
N SER A 60 17.64 5.38 -11.43
CA SER A 60 18.68 6.18 -10.74
C SER A 60 19.00 7.56 -11.32
N MET A 61 18.27 8.03 -12.33
CA MET A 61 18.46 9.35 -12.90
C MET A 61 17.59 10.45 -12.29
N LEU A 62 16.91 10.16 -11.18
CA LEU A 62 16.34 11.20 -10.34
C LEU A 62 17.48 12.01 -9.73
N THR A 63 17.46 13.31 -9.99
CA THR A 63 18.41 14.22 -9.34
C THR A 63 17.89 14.61 -7.96
N ARG A 64 18.79 14.93 -7.03
CA ARG A 64 18.42 15.47 -5.72
C ARG A 64 17.44 16.65 -5.86
N SER A 65 17.67 17.56 -6.82
CA SER A 65 16.78 18.69 -7.07
C SER A 65 15.38 18.29 -7.56
N SER A 66 15.22 17.14 -8.23
CA SER A 66 13.90 16.63 -8.61
C SER A 66 13.13 16.14 -7.39
N ILE A 67 13.80 15.46 -6.48
CA ILE A 67 13.23 14.99 -5.21
C ILE A 67 12.86 16.20 -4.34
N GLU A 68 13.76 17.15 -4.17
CA GLU A 68 13.53 18.38 -3.42
C GLU A 68 12.31 19.18 -3.94
N HIS A 69 12.15 19.24 -5.27
CA HIS A 69 11.00 19.92 -5.87
C HIS A 69 9.67 19.20 -5.57
N LEU A 70 9.68 17.87 -5.50
CA LEU A 70 8.48 17.06 -5.22
C LEU A 70 8.11 17.10 -3.74
N TYR A 71 9.09 17.19 -2.85
CA TYR A 71 8.91 17.19 -1.40
C TYR A 71 9.30 18.53 -0.77
N GLU A 72 9.04 19.62 -1.47
CA GLU A 72 9.29 20.95 -0.92
C GLU A 72 8.77 21.07 0.51
N GLN A 73 9.62 21.53 1.43
CA GLN A 73 9.30 21.85 2.82
C GLN A 73 9.37 20.70 3.84
N ASP A 74 9.90 19.55 3.50
CA ASP A 74 9.97 18.40 4.42
C ASP A 74 10.97 18.57 5.57
N GLN A 75 11.72 19.65 5.60
CA GLN A 75 12.67 19.97 6.67
C GLN A 75 12.06 20.09 8.07
N ASN A 76 10.73 20.15 8.15
CA ASN A 76 9.98 20.27 9.41
C ASN A 76 9.17 19.02 9.76
N LEU A 77 9.40 17.91 9.07
CA LEU A 77 8.74 16.65 9.45
C LEU A 77 9.24 16.18 10.82
N PRO A 78 8.38 15.68 11.69
CA PRO A 78 8.81 15.17 12.98
C PRO A 78 9.74 13.95 12.80
N ALA A 79 10.81 13.90 13.59
CA ALA A 79 11.78 12.79 13.57
C ALA A 79 11.16 11.41 13.92
N THR A 80 9.95 11.41 14.47
CA THR A 80 9.19 10.21 14.84
C THR A 80 8.17 9.79 13.77
N LEU A 81 8.17 10.46 12.62
CA LEU A 81 7.25 10.14 11.53
C LEU A 81 7.54 8.74 10.98
N ALA A 82 6.55 7.87 11.04
CA ALA A 82 6.52 6.62 10.32
C ALA A 82 5.72 6.78 9.02
N TYR A 83 6.09 6.05 7.97
CA TYR A 83 5.38 6.16 6.71
C TYR A 83 5.34 4.88 5.89
N ILE A 84 4.34 4.80 5.04
CA ILE A 84 4.24 3.82 3.96
C ILE A 84 4.72 4.49 2.66
N MET A 85 5.64 3.86 1.95
CA MET A 85 5.98 4.22 0.59
C MET A 85 5.08 3.47 -0.38
N HIS A 86 4.12 4.16 -0.99
CA HIS A 86 3.21 3.56 -1.96
C HIS A 86 3.68 3.84 -3.38
N THR A 87 3.96 2.79 -4.16
CA THR A 87 4.64 2.93 -5.45
C THR A 87 3.69 2.79 -6.64
N GLU A 88 3.46 3.90 -7.32
CA GLU A 88 2.86 3.94 -8.65
C GLU A 88 3.67 4.87 -9.56
N PRO A 89 4.85 4.45 -10.02
CA PRO A 89 5.72 5.32 -10.80
C PRO A 89 5.03 5.84 -12.05
N ALA A 90 5.16 7.14 -12.29
CA ALA A 90 4.55 7.84 -13.40
C ALA A 90 5.57 8.13 -14.52
N ILE A 91 5.10 8.25 -15.75
CA ILE A 91 5.92 8.67 -16.89
C ILE A 91 5.65 10.15 -17.27
N PRO A 92 6.59 10.83 -17.95
CA PRO A 92 6.49 12.27 -18.23
C PRO A 92 5.50 12.59 -19.36
N ARG A 93 4.31 12.02 -19.32
CA ARG A 93 3.23 12.34 -20.27
C ARG A 93 1.88 12.35 -19.56
N ARG A 94 0.92 13.01 -20.19
CA ARG A 94 -0.47 13.03 -19.71
C ARG A 94 -1.40 12.39 -20.73
N ASP A 95 -2.46 11.78 -20.23
CA ASP A 95 -3.53 11.24 -21.07
C ASP A 95 -4.41 12.38 -21.68
N GLN A 96 -5.41 12.00 -22.44
CA GLN A 96 -6.39 12.93 -23.05
C GLN A 96 -7.22 13.72 -22.02
N HIS A 97 -7.23 13.31 -20.77
CA HIS A 97 -7.91 13.99 -19.66
C HIS A 97 -6.95 14.81 -18.81
N GLY A 98 -5.68 14.93 -19.19
CA GLY A 98 -4.65 15.65 -18.46
C GLY A 98 -4.08 14.91 -17.26
N ARG A 99 -4.44 13.64 -17.04
CA ARG A 99 -3.95 12.83 -15.93
C ARG A 99 -2.56 12.28 -16.27
N GLN A 100 -1.71 12.20 -15.25
CA GLN A 100 -0.40 11.56 -15.37
C GLN A 100 -0.55 10.10 -15.79
N VAL A 101 0.22 9.68 -16.79
CA VAL A 101 0.25 8.28 -17.22
C VAL A 101 1.18 7.51 -16.27
N LYS A 102 0.70 6.39 -15.74
CA LYS A 102 1.51 5.49 -14.90
C LYS A 102 2.45 4.65 -15.75
N ALA A 103 3.62 4.32 -15.21
CA ALA A 103 4.53 3.39 -15.86
C ALA A 103 3.94 1.97 -15.87
N GLU A 104 4.25 1.18 -16.89
CA GLU A 104 3.95 -0.25 -16.87
C GLU A 104 4.77 -0.92 -15.77
N LEU A 105 4.13 -1.57 -14.81
CA LEU A 105 4.80 -2.35 -13.78
C LEU A 105 5.36 -3.64 -14.39
N ARG A 106 6.68 -3.83 -14.33
CA ARG A 106 7.42 -4.92 -15.02
C ARG A 106 8.14 -5.79 -14.02
N TRP A 107 7.42 -6.44 -13.13
CA TRP A 107 8.01 -7.32 -12.10
C TRP A 107 8.81 -8.49 -12.71
N TRP A 108 8.51 -8.85 -13.95
CA TRP A 108 9.23 -9.85 -14.73
C TRP A 108 10.59 -9.36 -15.28
N ASP A 109 10.90 -8.06 -15.18
CA ASP A 109 12.11 -7.42 -15.69
C ASP A 109 13.03 -7.02 -14.53
N PRO A 110 14.13 -7.77 -14.26
CA PRO A 110 15.01 -7.48 -13.13
C PRO A 110 15.68 -6.11 -13.21
N GLU A 111 15.97 -5.60 -14.41
CA GLU A 111 16.58 -4.27 -14.57
C GLU A 111 15.58 -3.18 -14.20
N TRP A 112 14.32 -3.36 -14.56
CA TRP A 112 13.25 -2.45 -14.17
C TRP A 112 13.02 -2.47 -12.65
N VAL A 113 13.03 -3.66 -12.02
CA VAL A 113 12.87 -3.80 -10.57
C VAL A 113 14.03 -3.13 -9.83
N ALA A 114 15.28 -3.32 -10.31
CA ALA A 114 16.44 -2.66 -9.75
C ALA A 114 16.31 -1.13 -9.86
N ALA A 115 15.91 -0.61 -11.04
CA ALA A 115 15.72 0.81 -11.25
C ALA A 115 14.62 1.42 -10.36
N LEU A 116 13.55 0.67 -10.08
CA LEU A 116 12.53 1.06 -9.10
C LEU A 116 13.13 1.10 -7.68
N GLY A 117 13.87 0.07 -7.30
CA GLY A 117 14.56 0.02 -6.00
C GLY A 117 15.49 1.22 -5.81
N ASP A 118 16.35 1.52 -6.78
CA ASP A 118 17.24 2.68 -6.75
C ASP A 118 16.46 3.99 -6.57
N MET A 119 15.33 4.13 -7.26
CA MET A 119 14.47 5.30 -7.12
C MET A 119 13.94 5.44 -5.68
N LEU A 120 13.45 4.34 -5.08
CA LEU A 120 12.95 4.36 -3.71
C LEU A 120 14.06 4.73 -2.72
N LEU A 121 15.24 4.12 -2.85
CA LEU A 121 16.39 4.41 -2.00
C LEU A 121 16.84 5.90 -2.07
N GLU A 122 16.78 6.52 -3.24
CA GLU A 122 17.10 7.95 -3.39
C GLU A 122 16.07 8.85 -2.66
N ILE A 123 14.77 8.46 -2.68
CA ILE A 123 13.73 9.17 -1.94
C ILE A 123 13.99 9.07 -0.43
N GLU A 124 14.24 7.85 0.03
CA GLU A 124 14.44 7.53 1.44
C GLU A 124 15.70 8.18 2.00
N ASP A 125 16.79 8.22 1.21
CA ASP A 125 18.00 8.96 1.56
C ASP A 125 17.73 10.47 1.71
N TYR A 126 16.89 11.01 0.82
CA TYR A 126 16.46 12.41 0.93
C TYR A 126 15.66 12.68 2.20
N LEU A 127 14.72 11.78 2.54
CA LEU A 127 13.89 11.90 3.74
C LEU A 127 14.67 11.62 5.02
N GLY A 128 15.82 10.95 4.93
CA GLY A 128 16.70 10.65 6.05
C GLY A 128 16.26 9.49 6.92
N VAL A 129 15.14 8.87 6.60
CA VAL A 129 14.60 7.67 7.27
C VAL A 129 14.02 6.71 6.23
N PRO A 130 14.22 5.39 6.38
CA PRO A 130 13.57 4.40 5.53
C PRO A 130 12.10 4.21 5.93
N PRO A 131 11.23 3.73 5.02
CA PRO A 131 9.85 3.42 5.31
C PRO A 131 9.72 2.18 6.19
N ASP A 132 8.67 2.13 6.98
CA ASP A 132 8.27 0.88 7.67
C ASP A 132 7.68 -0.12 6.67
N ILE A 133 6.98 0.39 5.67
CA ILE A 133 6.25 -0.40 4.68
C ILE A 133 6.49 0.16 3.27
N ILE A 134 6.75 -0.74 2.34
CA ILE A 134 6.70 -0.47 0.90
C ILE A 134 5.49 -1.21 0.33
N GLU A 135 4.60 -0.49 -0.27
CA GLU A 135 3.40 -1.04 -0.90
C GLU A 135 3.52 -0.96 -2.41
N ILE A 136 3.29 -2.08 -3.08
CA ILE A 136 3.38 -2.21 -4.52
C ILE A 136 2.09 -2.75 -5.12
N HIS A 137 1.77 -2.33 -6.34
CA HIS A 137 0.69 -2.89 -7.12
C HIS A 137 1.16 -4.13 -7.90
N PRO A 138 0.30 -5.14 -8.13
CA PRO A 138 0.69 -6.36 -8.85
C PRO A 138 0.97 -6.14 -10.34
N GLY A 139 0.49 -5.02 -10.90
CA GLY A 139 0.62 -4.75 -12.33
C GLY A 139 -0.24 -5.65 -13.22
N GLY A 140 -0.01 -5.57 -14.52
CA GLY A 140 -0.77 -6.32 -15.51
C GLY A 140 -0.52 -7.83 -15.50
N ARG A 141 -1.30 -8.58 -16.28
CA ARG A 141 -1.28 -10.05 -16.33
C ARG A 141 0.04 -10.67 -16.82
N LYS A 142 0.97 -9.89 -17.32
CA LYS A 142 2.32 -10.37 -17.67
C LYS A 142 3.14 -10.70 -16.43
N ASN A 143 2.86 -10.04 -15.31
CA ASN A 143 3.52 -10.28 -14.05
C ASN A 143 2.96 -11.55 -13.40
N THR A 144 3.78 -12.58 -13.28
CA THR A 144 3.38 -13.80 -12.58
C THR A 144 3.56 -13.64 -11.06
N PRO A 145 2.90 -14.47 -10.24
CA PRO A 145 3.17 -14.48 -8.80
C PRO A 145 4.65 -14.71 -8.44
N ALA A 146 5.38 -15.48 -9.27
CA ALA A 146 6.82 -15.71 -9.06
C ALA A 146 7.65 -14.44 -9.31
N ASP A 147 7.30 -13.67 -10.35
CA ASP A 147 7.96 -12.39 -10.66
C ASP A 147 7.75 -11.38 -9.52
N ILE A 148 6.51 -11.27 -9.03
CA ILE A 148 6.17 -10.38 -7.91
C ILE A 148 6.95 -10.78 -6.65
N VAL A 149 6.99 -12.07 -6.31
CA VAL A 149 7.77 -12.58 -5.16
C VAL A 149 9.26 -12.28 -5.31
N SER A 150 9.81 -12.42 -6.53
CA SER A 150 11.20 -12.07 -6.81
C SER A 150 11.46 -10.57 -6.63
N ALA A 151 10.54 -9.74 -7.08
CA ALA A 151 10.63 -8.28 -6.91
C ALA A 151 10.57 -7.88 -5.43
N MET A 152 9.64 -8.45 -4.65
CA MET A 152 9.58 -8.21 -3.20
C MET A 152 10.91 -8.54 -2.52
N HIS A 153 11.50 -9.69 -2.83
CA HIS A 153 12.81 -10.07 -2.31
C HIS A 153 13.90 -9.07 -2.71
N THR A 154 13.91 -8.61 -3.96
CA THR A 154 14.88 -7.62 -4.45
C THR A 154 14.76 -6.30 -3.69
N LEU A 155 13.54 -5.82 -3.44
CA LEU A 155 13.30 -4.58 -2.69
C LEU A 155 13.78 -4.71 -1.24
N VAL A 156 13.46 -5.81 -0.53
CA VAL A 156 13.95 -6.07 0.83
C VAL A 156 15.49 -6.08 0.85
N ALA A 157 16.11 -6.81 -0.08
CA ALA A 157 17.57 -6.92 -0.16
C ALA A 157 18.25 -5.57 -0.48
N ALA A 158 17.65 -4.74 -1.33
CA ALA A 158 18.16 -3.41 -1.66
C ALA A 158 18.19 -2.50 -0.41
N HIS A 159 17.11 -2.50 0.38
CA HIS A 159 17.01 -1.71 1.62
C HIS A 159 17.97 -2.21 2.69
N TRP A 160 18.09 -3.53 2.86
CA TRP A 160 19.09 -4.11 3.75
C TRP A 160 20.51 -3.67 3.37
N ASN A 161 20.85 -3.71 2.10
CA ASN A 161 22.19 -3.32 1.63
C ASN A 161 22.47 -1.83 1.78
N ALA A 162 21.45 -0.97 1.61
CA ALA A 162 21.61 0.47 1.71
C ALA A 162 21.59 0.99 3.15
N PHE A 163 20.68 0.50 3.97
CA PHE A 163 20.39 1.07 5.30
C PHE A 163 20.55 0.08 6.45
N GLY A 164 20.74 -1.21 6.17
CA GLY A 164 20.73 -2.27 7.21
C GLY A 164 19.35 -2.50 7.82
N ILE A 165 18.27 -2.17 7.10
CA ILE A 165 16.88 -2.28 7.54
C ILE A 165 16.10 -3.10 6.53
N GLU A 166 15.12 -3.85 7.02
CA GLU A 166 14.24 -4.69 6.22
C GLU A 166 12.80 -4.15 6.29
N PRO A 167 12.33 -3.38 5.30
CA PRO A 167 10.95 -2.92 5.28
C PRO A 167 9.99 -4.08 5.05
N LEU A 168 8.77 -3.93 5.52
CA LEU A 168 7.67 -4.81 5.15
C LEU A 168 7.22 -4.48 3.72
N VAL A 169 7.34 -5.43 2.78
CA VAL A 169 6.89 -5.22 1.39
C VAL A 169 5.52 -5.85 1.19
N LEU A 170 4.53 -5.06 0.83
CA LEU A 170 3.15 -5.48 0.64
C LEU A 170 2.71 -5.40 -0.82
N VAL A 171 1.92 -6.36 -1.25
CA VAL A 171 1.24 -6.33 -2.55
C VAL A 171 -0.23 -6.01 -2.33
N GLU A 172 -0.72 -4.94 -2.94
CA GLU A 172 -2.15 -4.62 -2.94
C GLU A 172 -2.89 -5.48 -3.98
N ASN A 173 -4.08 -6.02 -3.63
CA ASN A 173 -4.95 -6.56 -4.66
C ASN A 173 -5.66 -5.42 -5.40
N HIS A 174 -5.79 -5.53 -6.73
CA HIS A 174 -6.42 -4.50 -7.53
C HIS A 174 -7.32 -5.12 -8.62
N LYS A 175 -8.58 -4.68 -8.74
CA LYS A 175 -9.61 -5.27 -9.61
C LYS A 175 -9.21 -5.41 -11.08
N ASP A 176 -8.37 -4.51 -11.58
CA ASP A 176 -7.97 -4.44 -13.00
C ASP A 176 -6.55 -4.99 -13.25
N GLN A 177 -5.92 -5.62 -12.24
CA GLN A 177 -4.53 -6.08 -12.29
C GLN A 177 -4.40 -7.60 -12.10
N GLY A 178 -3.16 -8.09 -12.06
CA GLY A 178 -2.85 -9.51 -12.02
C GLY A 178 -3.28 -10.25 -10.75
N ILE A 179 -3.37 -9.54 -9.63
CA ILE A 179 -3.86 -10.07 -8.34
C ILE A 179 -5.14 -9.32 -7.98
N SER A 180 -6.29 -9.93 -8.20
CA SER A 180 -7.60 -9.30 -8.00
C SER A 180 -8.58 -10.16 -7.20
N THR A 181 -8.36 -11.49 -7.12
CA THR A 181 -9.22 -12.44 -6.42
C THR A 181 -8.54 -13.02 -5.19
N ALA A 182 -9.32 -13.52 -4.23
CA ALA A 182 -8.81 -14.20 -3.05
C ALA A 182 -7.93 -15.41 -3.42
N LYS A 183 -8.31 -16.17 -4.47
CA LYS A 183 -7.51 -17.29 -4.97
C LYS A 183 -6.13 -16.84 -5.49
N GLN A 184 -6.06 -15.70 -6.17
CA GLN A 184 -4.77 -15.17 -6.65
C GLN A 184 -3.90 -14.68 -5.49
N VAL A 185 -4.50 -14.03 -4.49
CA VAL A 185 -3.82 -13.65 -3.24
C VAL A 185 -3.25 -14.91 -2.55
N GLN A 186 -4.06 -15.96 -2.39
CA GLN A 186 -3.61 -17.23 -1.82
C GLN A 186 -2.45 -17.84 -2.62
N THR A 187 -2.55 -17.79 -3.96
CA THR A 187 -1.49 -18.31 -4.85
C THR A 187 -0.19 -17.53 -4.65
N LEU A 188 -0.25 -16.19 -4.61
CA LEU A 188 0.92 -15.34 -4.38
C LEU A 188 1.57 -15.69 -3.02
N TRP A 189 0.79 -15.78 -1.95
CA TRP A 189 1.28 -16.13 -0.63
C TRP A 189 1.92 -17.51 -0.57
N THR A 190 1.30 -18.50 -1.21
CA THR A 190 1.86 -19.86 -1.32
C THR A 190 3.21 -19.83 -2.04
N ARG A 191 3.29 -19.13 -3.16
CA ARG A 191 4.55 -18.97 -3.91
C ARG A 191 5.64 -18.28 -3.09
N LEU A 192 5.29 -17.26 -2.32
CA LEU A 192 6.24 -16.60 -1.44
C LEU A 192 6.81 -17.59 -0.41
N LYS A 193 5.97 -18.34 0.27
CA LYS A 193 6.42 -19.33 1.27
C LYS A 193 7.25 -20.50 0.67
N GLU A 194 6.94 -20.88 -0.56
CA GLU A 194 7.66 -21.95 -1.25
C GLU A 194 9.04 -21.52 -1.78
N HIS A 195 9.13 -20.29 -2.30
CA HIS A 195 10.31 -19.85 -3.05
C HIS A 195 11.18 -18.83 -2.31
N ARG A 196 10.62 -18.12 -1.34
CA ARG A 196 11.29 -17.08 -0.55
C ARG A 196 10.84 -17.12 0.92
N PRO A 197 10.96 -18.27 1.59
CA PRO A 197 10.53 -18.39 2.99
C PRO A 197 11.27 -17.43 3.91
N GLU A 198 12.51 -17.02 3.55
CA GLU A 198 13.34 -16.09 4.31
C GLU A 198 12.72 -14.70 4.45
N ILE A 199 11.93 -14.25 3.46
CA ILE A 199 11.23 -12.96 3.54
C ILE A 199 9.75 -13.09 3.93
N ALA A 200 9.25 -14.27 4.27
CA ALA A 200 7.83 -14.44 4.59
C ALA A 200 7.37 -13.62 5.81
N GLY A 201 8.29 -13.26 6.71
CA GLY A 201 8.04 -12.33 7.80
C GLY A 201 8.04 -10.85 7.40
N LEU A 202 8.65 -10.54 6.26
CA LEU A 202 8.86 -9.19 5.72
C LEU A 202 7.99 -8.90 4.50
N ALA A 203 7.04 -9.75 4.21
CA ALA A 203 6.19 -9.65 3.03
C ALA A 203 4.73 -9.93 3.40
N GLY A 204 3.81 -9.45 2.58
CA GLY A 204 2.38 -9.68 2.82
C GLY A 204 1.47 -9.03 1.78
N ILE A 205 0.23 -8.91 2.17
CA ILE A 205 -0.86 -8.38 1.36
C ILE A 205 -1.41 -7.13 2.04
N ALA A 206 -1.52 -6.06 1.26
CA ALA A 206 -2.42 -4.95 1.54
C ALA A 206 -3.77 -5.29 0.88
N LEU A 207 -4.74 -5.67 1.67
CA LEU A 207 -6.05 -6.04 1.13
C LEU A 207 -6.90 -4.80 0.93
N ASP A 208 -7.41 -4.64 -0.30
CA ASP A 208 -8.46 -3.70 -0.63
C ASP A 208 -9.81 -4.43 -0.72
N PRO A 209 -10.67 -4.32 0.31
CA PRO A 209 -11.98 -4.95 0.31
C PRO A 209 -12.92 -4.43 -0.78
N TRP A 210 -12.79 -3.14 -1.17
CA TRP A 210 -13.56 -2.58 -2.27
C TRP A 210 -13.26 -3.29 -3.59
N TYR A 211 -11.97 -3.43 -3.93
CA TYR A 211 -11.59 -4.14 -5.15
C TYR A 211 -11.93 -5.61 -5.10
N LEU A 212 -11.76 -6.27 -3.95
CA LEU A 212 -12.12 -7.67 -3.81
C LEU A 212 -13.64 -7.87 -3.96
N HIS A 213 -14.46 -7.04 -3.29
CA HIS A 213 -15.91 -7.09 -3.42
C HIS A 213 -16.38 -6.83 -4.85
N ALA A 214 -15.75 -5.86 -5.56
CA ALA A 214 -16.08 -5.57 -6.95
C ALA A 214 -15.84 -6.75 -7.90
N VAL A 215 -14.93 -7.68 -7.56
CA VAL A 215 -14.61 -8.86 -8.36
C VAL A 215 -15.39 -10.10 -7.91
N GLU A 216 -15.52 -10.32 -6.61
CA GLU A 216 -16.10 -11.54 -6.04
C GLU A 216 -17.63 -11.44 -5.82
N GLY A 217 -18.19 -10.22 -5.78
CA GLY A 217 -19.63 -9.99 -5.63
C GLY A 217 -20.20 -10.67 -4.38
N ASP A 218 -21.24 -11.47 -4.55
CA ASP A 218 -21.94 -12.18 -3.46
C ASP A 218 -21.04 -13.20 -2.73
N GLU A 219 -19.95 -13.65 -3.37
CA GLU A 219 -19.00 -14.60 -2.77
C GLU A 219 -17.93 -13.88 -1.90
N PHE A 220 -17.97 -12.56 -1.78
CA PHE A 220 -16.94 -11.76 -1.13
C PHE A 220 -16.55 -12.29 0.27
N ILE A 221 -17.52 -12.48 1.17
CA ILE A 221 -17.24 -12.97 2.54
C ILE A 221 -16.61 -14.35 2.53
N ARG A 222 -17.12 -15.25 1.69
CA ARG A 222 -16.56 -16.59 1.54
C ARG A 222 -15.12 -16.51 1.01
N SER A 223 -14.89 -15.69 0.00
CA SER A 223 -13.57 -15.47 -0.59
C SER A 223 -12.60 -14.86 0.40
N LEU A 224 -13.05 -13.87 1.17
CA LEU A 224 -12.25 -13.22 2.22
C LEU A 224 -11.74 -14.26 3.25
N THR A 225 -12.57 -15.21 3.68
CA THR A 225 -12.17 -16.25 4.64
C THR A 225 -11.19 -17.29 4.07
N GLN A 226 -10.98 -17.32 2.76
CA GLN A 226 -9.99 -18.20 2.11
C GLN A 226 -8.59 -17.60 2.07
N ILE A 227 -8.45 -16.29 2.30
CA ILE A 227 -7.15 -15.64 2.34
C ILE A 227 -6.42 -16.05 3.62
N PRO A 228 -5.16 -16.53 3.52
CA PRO A 228 -4.36 -16.85 4.70
C PRO A 228 -4.20 -15.63 5.62
N GLN A 229 -4.65 -15.76 6.86
CA GLN A 229 -4.65 -14.65 7.82
C GLN A 229 -3.26 -14.08 8.09
N GLU A 230 -2.25 -14.94 8.11
CA GLU A 230 -0.85 -14.55 8.28
C GLU A 230 -0.29 -13.71 7.12
N ALA A 231 -0.96 -13.73 5.94
CA ALA A 231 -0.58 -12.91 4.80
C ALA A 231 -1.07 -11.46 4.92
N LEU A 232 -2.14 -11.22 5.68
CA LEU A 232 -2.81 -9.92 5.76
C LEU A 232 -2.04 -8.98 6.70
N ARG A 233 -1.48 -7.91 6.17
CA ARG A 233 -0.64 -6.95 6.88
C ARG A 233 -1.16 -5.51 6.81
N ALA A 234 -1.99 -5.21 5.81
CA ALA A 234 -2.63 -3.91 5.67
C ALA A 234 -4.02 -4.03 5.05
N PHE A 235 -4.85 -3.02 5.25
CA PHE A 235 -6.19 -2.91 4.65
C PHE A 235 -6.40 -1.51 4.12
N HIS A 236 -6.82 -1.40 2.86
CA HIS A 236 -7.33 -0.16 2.27
C HIS A 236 -8.82 -0.04 2.57
N ILE A 237 -9.22 1.03 3.22
CA ILE A 237 -10.59 1.20 3.67
C ILE A 237 -11.21 2.42 2.97
N HIS A 238 -12.06 2.15 2.01
CA HIS A 238 -12.80 3.17 1.26
C HIS A 238 -14.00 2.58 0.52
N ASN A 239 -14.88 3.44 0.06
CA ASN A 239 -15.94 3.12 -0.89
C ASN A 239 -15.73 3.96 -2.15
N ASP A 240 -15.04 3.40 -3.16
CA ASP A 240 -14.68 4.10 -4.41
C ASP A 240 -13.98 5.45 -4.16
N LEU A 241 -12.94 5.47 -3.33
CA LEU A 241 -12.19 6.65 -2.88
C LEU A 241 -13.03 7.68 -2.09
N MET A 242 -14.20 7.27 -1.60
CA MET A 242 -15.01 8.03 -0.66
C MET A 242 -14.91 7.40 0.73
N PRO A 243 -15.20 8.17 1.79
CA PRO A 243 -15.31 7.59 3.13
C PRO A 243 -16.29 6.43 3.14
N PRO A 244 -15.95 5.32 3.79
CA PRO A 244 -16.85 4.18 3.91
C PRO A 244 -18.04 4.51 4.82
N SER A 245 -19.14 3.80 4.64
CA SER A 245 -20.34 3.92 5.46
C SER A 245 -20.98 2.55 5.73
N ARG A 246 -21.83 2.46 6.75
CA ARG A 246 -22.59 1.23 7.03
C ARG A 246 -23.64 0.89 5.96
N ALA A 247 -23.93 1.82 5.06
CA ALA A 247 -24.85 1.63 3.94
C ALA A 247 -24.18 1.11 2.66
N ASP A 248 -22.86 0.97 2.67
CA ASP A 248 -22.12 0.45 1.53
C ASP A 248 -22.47 -1.02 1.24
N PRO A 249 -22.29 -1.50 0.00
CA PRO A 249 -22.48 -2.90 -0.32
C PRO A 249 -21.43 -3.81 0.33
N ILE A 250 -20.32 -3.25 0.80
CA ILE A 250 -19.28 -3.99 1.51
C ILE A 250 -19.73 -4.24 2.95
N PRO A 251 -19.73 -5.49 3.42
CA PRO A 251 -20.08 -5.83 4.80
C PRO A 251 -18.95 -5.47 5.76
N TRP A 252 -18.83 -4.18 6.06
CA TRP A 252 -17.74 -3.64 6.88
C TRP A 252 -17.66 -4.26 8.27
N SER A 253 -18.80 -4.65 8.86
CA SER A 253 -18.82 -5.29 10.17
C SER A 253 -18.03 -6.60 10.18
N GLU A 254 -18.18 -7.41 9.14
CA GLU A 254 -17.48 -8.67 8.95
C GLU A 254 -15.99 -8.45 8.66
N VAL A 255 -15.69 -7.46 7.80
CA VAL A 255 -14.29 -7.08 7.49
C VAL A 255 -13.55 -6.65 8.76
N PHE A 256 -14.11 -5.74 9.55
CA PHE A 256 -13.48 -5.26 10.77
C PHE A 256 -13.46 -6.30 11.89
N SER A 257 -14.47 -7.20 11.95
CA SER A 257 -14.42 -8.35 12.87
C SER A 257 -13.23 -9.25 12.53
N MET A 258 -13.04 -9.56 11.24
CA MET A 258 -11.88 -10.34 10.79
C MET A 258 -10.55 -9.62 11.12
N ILE A 259 -10.44 -8.31 10.83
CA ILE A 259 -9.24 -7.53 11.17
C ILE A 259 -8.90 -7.67 12.65
N GLY A 260 -9.92 -7.61 13.52
CA GLY A 260 -9.73 -7.77 14.96
C GLY A 260 -9.30 -9.16 15.42
N ASP A 261 -9.52 -10.19 14.61
CA ASP A 261 -9.15 -11.57 14.89
C ASP A 261 -7.80 -11.98 14.29
N LEU A 262 -7.19 -11.11 13.46
CA LEU A 262 -5.91 -11.43 12.84
C LEU A 262 -4.79 -11.61 13.87
N PRO A 263 -3.92 -12.60 13.69
CA PRO A 263 -2.73 -12.79 14.52
C PRO A 263 -1.71 -11.68 14.30
N THR A 264 -1.77 -11.02 13.16
CA THR A 264 -0.98 -9.84 12.80
C THR A 264 -1.68 -8.58 13.31
N ARG A 265 -0.92 -7.51 13.41
CA ARG A 265 -1.47 -6.19 13.72
C ARG A 265 -1.42 -5.35 12.46
N PRO A 266 -2.41 -5.50 11.57
CA PRO A 266 -2.36 -4.88 10.25
C PRO A 266 -2.49 -3.37 10.37
N CYS A 267 -1.84 -2.63 9.48
CA CYS A 267 -2.14 -1.21 9.34
C CYS A 267 -3.48 -1.02 8.61
N ILE A 268 -4.19 0.04 8.99
CA ILE A 268 -5.45 0.44 8.37
C ILE A 268 -5.19 1.71 7.57
N LYS A 269 -5.47 1.66 6.28
CA LYS A 269 -5.27 2.78 5.37
C LYS A 269 -6.61 3.29 4.82
N PRO A 270 -7.22 4.31 5.44
CA PRO A 270 -8.31 5.03 4.80
C PRO A 270 -7.83 5.67 3.51
N VAL A 271 -8.52 5.42 2.41
CA VAL A 271 -8.18 5.96 1.08
C VAL A 271 -9.32 6.84 0.60
N VAL A 272 -9.10 8.16 0.56
CA VAL A 272 -10.13 9.11 0.16
C VAL A 272 -9.62 10.09 -0.89
N TYR A 273 -10.50 10.51 -1.79
CA TYR A 273 -10.14 11.47 -2.82
C TYR A 273 -9.92 12.87 -2.24
N GLN A 274 -10.83 13.34 -1.40
CA GLN A 274 -10.88 14.71 -0.90
C GLN A 274 -10.30 14.84 0.51
N LYS A 275 -9.46 15.84 0.73
CA LYS A 275 -8.77 16.07 2.00
C LYS A 275 -9.72 16.42 3.18
N ASP A 276 -10.83 17.08 2.90
CA ASP A 276 -11.84 17.42 3.92
C ASP A 276 -12.64 16.20 4.40
N ARG A 277 -12.53 15.06 3.72
CA ARG A 277 -13.21 13.82 4.07
C ARG A 277 -12.34 12.83 4.88
N VAL A 278 -11.08 13.15 5.13
CA VAL A 278 -10.13 12.27 5.86
C VAL A 278 -10.62 11.98 7.26
N ALA A 279 -11.08 13.00 7.99
CA ALA A 279 -11.57 12.85 9.36
C ALA A 279 -12.76 11.89 9.45
N GLU A 280 -13.68 11.94 8.49
CA GLU A 280 -14.83 11.04 8.42
C GLU A 280 -14.39 9.59 8.22
N ALA A 281 -13.45 9.32 7.30
CA ALA A 281 -12.96 7.99 7.05
C ALA A 281 -12.20 7.40 8.27
N ILE A 282 -11.39 8.21 8.95
CA ILE A 282 -10.70 7.80 10.17
C ILE A 282 -11.71 7.55 11.31
N SER A 283 -12.72 8.41 11.46
CA SER A 283 -13.78 8.21 12.47
C SER A 283 -14.50 6.89 12.24
N PHE A 284 -14.87 6.59 10.99
CA PHE A 284 -15.48 5.31 10.64
C PHE A 284 -14.59 4.12 11.02
N CYS A 285 -13.30 4.15 10.68
CA CYS A 285 -12.38 3.07 11.03
C CYS A 285 -12.32 2.87 12.56
N ASN A 286 -12.19 3.95 13.31
CA ASN A 286 -12.16 3.89 14.78
C ASN A 286 -13.45 3.34 15.38
N GLU A 287 -14.62 3.77 14.88
CA GLU A 287 -15.92 3.25 15.30
C GLU A 287 -16.05 1.75 15.03
N MET A 288 -15.64 1.31 13.85
CA MET A 288 -15.70 -0.11 13.48
C MET A 288 -14.73 -0.97 14.29
N LEU A 289 -13.52 -0.47 14.58
CA LEU A 289 -12.55 -1.16 15.43
C LEU A 289 -13.01 -1.26 16.89
N ALA A 290 -13.79 -0.29 17.36
CA ALA A 290 -14.36 -0.27 18.71
C ALA A 290 -15.69 -1.04 18.84
N ALA A 291 -16.34 -1.38 17.71
CA ALA A 291 -17.61 -2.07 17.71
C ALA A 291 -17.51 -3.50 18.28
N PRO A 292 -18.58 -4.03 18.91
CA PRO A 292 -18.63 -5.45 19.26
C PRO A 292 -18.41 -6.33 18.03
N ARG A 293 -17.59 -7.36 18.20
CA ARG A 293 -17.30 -8.30 17.12
C ARG A 293 -18.55 -9.07 16.69
N VAL A 294 -18.71 -9.21 15.40
CA VAL A 294 -19.77 -10.03 14.80
C VAL A 294 -19.18 -11.41 14.52
N GLU A 295 -19.88 -12.48 14.95
CA GLU A 295 -19.51 -13.83 14.54
C GLU A 295 -19.78 -13.98 13.04
N TYR A 296 -18.73 -14.25 12.27
CA TYR A 296 -18.85 -14.58 10.85
C TYR A 296 -18.55 -16.07 10.61
N ALA A 297 -19.08 -16.61 9.53
CA ALA A 297 -19.06 -18.05 9.22
C ALA A 297 -17.64 -18.67 9.03
N GLY A 298 -16.58 -17.95 9.30
CA GLY A 298 -15.19 -18.40 9.22
C GLY A 298 -14.41 -18.27 10.52
N SER A 299 -15.03 -17.80 11.61
CA SER A 299 -14.34 -17.70 12.90
C SER A 299 -13.90 -19.11 13.35
N PRO A 300 -12.60 -19.37 13.56
CA PRO A 300 -12.17 -20.65 14.10
C PRO A 300 -12.70 -20.75 15.53
N HIS A 301 -13.72 -21.60 15.75
CA HIS A 301 -14.14 -21.94 17.10
C HIS A 301 -12.92 -22.49 17.84
N GLN A 302 -12.47 -21.78 18.84
CA GLN A 302 -11.57 -22.29 19.85
C GLN A 302 -12.34 -23.36 20.62
N HIS A 303 -12.30 -24.58 20.12
CA HIS A 303 -12.60 -25.73 20.95
C HIS A 303 -11.43 -25.89 21.92
N SER A 304 -11.65 -25.38 23.11
CA SER A 304 -10.84 -25.62 24.32
C SER A 304 -10.79 -27.09 24.68
#